data_397700c501e4377341a33aa7e386243b
#
_entry.id   397700c501e4377341a33aa7e386243b
#
_cell.length_a   1.000
_cell.length_b   1.000
_cell.length_c   1.000
_cell.angle_alpha   90.00
_cell.angle_beta   90.00
_cell.angle_gamma   90.00
#
_symmetry.space_group_name_H-M   'P 1'
#
loop_
_entity.id
_entity.type
_entity.pdbx_description
1 polymer ?
#
loop_
_entity_poly.entity_id
_entity_poly.type
_entity_poly.pdbx_seq_one_letter_code
_entity_poly.pdbx_strand_id
1 'polypeptide(L)'
;MSNTIIYPEDWAVKLQERLAEDNKWKRVCRVEYTNTKTLHNPYMADPTVQNGTRGSAYTHQDATQTDESIAIDTFKILPMLIDRADLAQSTYANQMDLAKLQGDLLDESIETAMMAEHAQWTNLGDTGTGAFGLASTAITVGTNNIDDIIRGVKTAIRKANGESMMNRKGAFIIWRPEDFELLEAFEQANGYNTADTALLAGTTQGHLYMGVRHFSTNKYTAGHLFAGVMGTFHLGICKSTYGQIVIDQEPATNSGAVSGIGIVSRVDFKFKAWNKVTPILFDINVT
;
A
#
# COMPACT_ATOMS: atom_id res chain seq x y z
N MET A 1 -50.56 14.88 -39.33
CA MET A 1 -49.16 14.41 -39.39
C MET A 1 -48.46 15.01 -38.19
N SER A 2 -48.02 14.18 -37.26
CA SER A 2 -47.24 14.64 -36.11
C SER A 2 -45.79 14.85 -36.52
N ASN A 3 -45.30 16.08 -36.49
CA ASN A 3 -43.89 16.36 -36.70
C ASN A 3 -43.11 15.92 -35.45
N THR A 4 -42.36 14.84 -35.56
CA THR A 4 -41.39 14.46 -34.56
C THR A 4 -40.18 15.36 -34.69
N ILE A 5 -40.03 16.30 -33.77
CA ILE A 5 -38.85 17.17 -33.73
C ILE A 5 -37.77 16.35 -33.05
N ILE A 6 -36.69 16.05 -33.80
CA ILE A 6 -35.47 15.45 -33.26
C ILE A 6 -34.64 16.61 -32.71
N TYR A 7 -34.49 16.65 -31.39
CA TYR A 7 -33.58 17.59 -30.72
C TYR A 7 -32.17 17.07 -30.87
N PRO A 8 -31.20 17.91 -31.28
CA PRO A 8 -29.79 17.51 -31.24
C PRO A 8 -29.36 17.28 -29.79
N GLU A 9 -28.77 16.14 -29.53
CA GLU A 9 -28.20 15.83 -28.23
C GLU A 9 -26.71 16.21 -28.22
N ASP A 10 -26.33 17.04 -27.27
CA ASP A 10 -24.90 17.35 -27.04
C ASP A 10 -24.32 16.37 -26.01
N TRP A 11 -23.36 15.59 -26.45
CA TRP A 11 -22.64 14.66 -25.60
C TRP A 11 -21.40 15.33 -25.00
N ALA A 12 -21.14 15.07 -23.72
CA ALA A 12 -19.91 15.53 -23.10
C ALA A 12 -18.68 14.94 -23.79
N VAL A 13 -17.70 15.77 -24.07
CA VAL A 13 -16.46 15.38 -24.79
C VAL A 13 -15.58 14.47 -23.92
N LYS A 14 -15.72 14.52 -22.58
CA LYS A 14 -14.97 13.71 -21.63
C LYS A 14 -15.87 12.75 -20.89
N LEU A 15 -15.37 11.56 -20.63
CA LEU A 15 -15.99 10.62 -19.71
C LEU A 15 -16.02 11.22 -18.30
N GLN A 16 -17.02 10.81 -17.51
CA GLN A 16 -17.04 11.17 -16.10
C GLN A 16 -15.79 10.64 -15.41
N GLU A 17 -15.14 11.51 -14.65
CA GLU A 17 -13.95 11.12 -13.89
C GLU A 17 -14.35 10.13 -12.79
N ARG A 18 -13.61 9.01 -12.72
CA ARG A 18 -13.78 8.03 -11.66
C ARG A 18 -13.23 8.58 -10.34
N LEU A 19 -13.94 8.33 -9.26
CA LEU A 19 -13.39 8.53 -7.92
C LEU A 19 -12.35 7.43 -7.66
N ALA A 20 -11.08 7.82 -7.64
CA ALA A 20 -9.96 6.94 -7.34
C ALA A 20 -9.40 7.28 -5.96
N GLU A 21 -9.00 6.24 -5.21
CA GLU A 21 -8.32 6.44 -3.93
C GLU A 21 -6.85 6.80 -4.14
N ASP A 22 -6.31 7.65 -3.25
CA ASP A 22 -4.87 7.94 -3.22
C ASP A 22 -4.10 6.71 -2.74
N ASN A 23 -3.21 6.18 -3.59
CA ASN A 23 -2.49 4.94 -3.34
C ASN A 23 -1.39 5.12 -2.27
N LYS A 24 -1.57 4.49 -1.12
CA LYS A 24 -0.66 4.60 0.03
C LYS A 24 0.63 3.79 -0.16
N TRP A 25 0.57 2.70 -0.95
CA TRP A 25 1.73 1.86 -1.19
C TRP A 25 2.93 2.64 -1.76
N LYS A 26 2.69 3.67 -2.60
CA LYS A 26 3.75 4.54 -3.15
C LYS A 26 4.50 5.34 -2.08
N ARG A 27 3.86 5.60 -0.95
CA ARG A 27 4.41 6.39 0.16
C ARG A 27 5.00 5.53 1.26
N VAL A 28 4.35 4.40 1.54
CA VAL A 28 4.67 3.52 2.68
C VAL A 28 5.71 2.48 2.33
N CYS A 29 5.65 1.90 1.12
CA CYS A 29 6.56 0.86 0.69
C CYS A 29 7.86 1.39 0.10
N ARG A 30 8.91 0.56 0.15
CA ARG A 30 10.09 0.72 -0.68
C ARG A 30 9.80 0.07 -2.04
N VAL A 31 9.62 0.88 -3.06
CA VAL A 31 9.34 0.40 -4.41
C VAL A 31 10.63 0.21 -5.18
N GLU A 32 10.81 -0.95 -5.80
CA GLU A 32 11.95 -1.25 -6.66
C GLU A 32 11.46 -1.82 -7.99
N TYR A 33 11.87 -1.16 -9.06
CA TYR A 33 11.53 -1.58 -10.42
C TYR A 33 12.64 -2.44 -11.00
N THR A 34 12.33 -3.65 -11.43
CA THR A 34 13.28 -4.59 -12.00
C THR A 34 12.76 -5.23 -13.27
N ASN A 35 13.65 -5.66 -14.14
CA ASN A 35 13.29 -6.50 -15.31
C ASN A 35 13.62 -7.98 -15.08
N THR A 36 14.12 -8.33 -13.88
CA THR A 36 14.43 -9.71 -13.53
C THR A 36 13.26 -10.35 -12.78
N LYS A 37 13.08 -11.63 -12.93
CA LYS A 37 12.04 -12.41 -12.24
C LYS A 37 12.26 -12.47 -10.73
N THR A 38 13.52 -12.37 -10.28
CA THR A 38 13.90 -12.51 -8.88
C THR A 38 14.77 -11.33 -8.48
N LEU A 39 14.47 -10.73 -7.33
CA LEU A 39 15.23 -9.68 -6.70
C LEU A 39 15.89 -10.24 -5.44
N HIS A 40 17.22 -10.13 -5.34
CA HIS A 40 17.99 -10.59 -4.21
C HIS A 40 18.36 -9.42 -3.28
N ASN A 41 18.21 -9.63 -1.98
CA ASN A 41 18.58 -8.67 -0.95
C ASN A 41 19.35 -9.38 0.18
N PRO A 42 20.62 -9.72 -0.04
CA PRO A 42 21.42 -10.44 0.93
C PRO A 42 21.67 -9.59 2.19
N TYR A 43 21.73 -10.25 3.34
CA TYR A 43 22.11 -9.61 4.59
C TYR A 43 23.20 -10.37 5.33
N MET A 44 23.96 -9.67 6.15
CA MET A 44 24.95 -10.28 7.02
C MET A 44 24.34 -10.60 8.39
N ALA A 45 24.70 -11.74 8.96
CA ALA A 45 24.39 -12.04 10.34
C ALA A 45 25.13 -11.07 11.26
N ASP A 46 24.44 -10.65 12.34
CA ASP A 46 25.04 -9.73 13.32
C ASP A 46 26.09 -10.48 14.15
N PRO A 47 27.34 -10.01 14.19
CA PRO A 47 28.37 -10.63 15.03
C PRO A 47 28.06 -10.36 16.51
N THR A 48 28.47 -11.28 17.37
CA THR A 48 28.30 -11.14 18.81
C THR A 48 29.52 -10.41 19.40
N VAL A 49 29.25 -9.38 20.20
CA VAL A 49 30.31 -8.68 20.95
C VAL A 49 30.85 -9.61 22.03
N GLN A 50 32.20 -9.80 22.03
CA GLN A 50 32.88 -10.61 23.05
C GLN A 50 33.48 -9.71 24.12
N ASN A 51 33.40 -10.14 25.36
CA ASN A 51 34.12 -9.51 26.45
C ASN A 51 35.62 -9.96 26.39
N GLY A 52 36.49 -9.03 26.10
CA GLY A 52 37.93 -9.28 26.10
C GLY A 52 38.56 -8.98 27.42
N THR A 53 39.53 -9.82 27.86
CA THR A 53 40.41 -9.54 29.00
C THR A 53 41.78 -9.16 28.46
N ARG A 54 42.38 -8.13 29.02
CA ARG A 54 43.70 -7.65 28.58
C ARG A 54 44.72 -8.79 28.70
N GLY A 55 45.39 -9.12 27.59
CA GLY A 55 46.38 -10.21 27.53
C GLY A 55 45.83 -11.60 27.24
N SER A 56 44.51 -11.76 27.06
CA SER A 56 43.88 -13.02 26.66
C SER A 56 43.64 -13.08 25.16
N ALA A 57 43.74 -14.29 24.58
CA ALA A 57 43.36 -14.52 23.19
C ALA A 57 41.86 -14.30 22.98
N TYR A 58 41.47 -13.79 21.81
CA TYR A 58 40.09 -13.66 21.38
C TYR A 58 39.81 -14.57 20.20
N THR A 59 38.55 -14.96 20.04
CA THR A 59 38.11 -15.85 18.95
C THR A 59 37.51 -15.01 17.82
N HIS A 60 37.99 -15.20 16.60
CA HIS A 60 37.38 -14.60 15.41
C HIS A 60 36.03 -15.26 15.13
N GLN A 61 35.08 -14.46 14.72
CA GLN A 61 33.78 -14.93 14.24
C GLN A 61 33.76 -14.84 12.72
N ASP A 62 33.22 -15.87 12.06
CA ASP A 62 33.07 -15.86 10.62
C ASP A 62 31.93 -14.92 10.23
N ALA A 63 32.18 -14.12 9.19
CA ALA A 63 31.13 -13.29 8.59
C ALA A 63 30.24 -14.15 7.69
N THR A 64 29.01 -14.42 8.15
CA THR A 64 28.04 -15.21 7.39
C THR A 64 27.09 -14.28 6.65
N GLN A 65 27.02 -14.42 5.33
CA GLN A 65 26.07 -13.74 4.48
C GLN A 65 24.93 -14.71 4.12
N THR A 66 23.71 -14.26 4.31
CA THR A 66 22.49 -15.02 3.94
C THR A 66 21.81 -14.30 2.79
N ASP A 67 21.48 -15.02 1.74
CA ASP A 67 20.69 -14.51 0.63
C ASP A 67 19.21 -14.61 0.98
N GLU A 68 18.50 -13.52 0.74
CA GLU A 68 17.05 -13.44 0.84
C GLU A 68 16.53 -12.87 -0.47
N SER A 69 15.53 -13.53 -1.07
CA SER A 69 15.03 -13.15 -2.39
C SER A 69 13.52 -12.98 -2.42
N ILE A 70 13.05 -12.25 -3.40
CA ILE A 70 11.65 -12.06 -3.75
C ILE A 70 11.46 -12.48 -5.21
N ALA A 71 10.56 -13.43 -5.46
CA ALA A 71 10.15 -13.79 -6.81
C ALA A 71 8.92 -12.97 -7.20
N ILE A 72 9.00 -12.26 -8.33
CA ILE A 72 7.87 -11.51 -8.88
C ILE A 72 6.96 -12.50 -9.60
N ASP A 73 5.93 -13.00 -8.90
CA ASP A 73 5.04 -14.07 -9.33
C ASP A 73 3.55 -13.68 -9.31
N THR A 74 3.23 -12.53 -8.77
CA THR A 74 1.85 -12.02 -8.73
C THR A 74 1.63 -11.10 -9.91
N PHE A 75 0.64 -11.40 -10.73
CA PHE A 75 0.30 -10.57 -11.88
C PHE A 75 -1.19 -10.23 -11.87
N LYS A 76 -1.49 -8.97 -12.22
CA LYS A 76 -2.83 -8.47 -12.43
C LYS A 76 -2.96 -8.03 -13.88
N ILE A 77 -4.06 -8.42 -14.50
CA ILE A 77 -4.36 -8.10 -15.89
C ILE A 77 -5.75 -7.48 -15.94
N LEU A 78 -5.87 -6.38 -16.66
CA LEU A 78 -7.13 -5.71 -16.92
C LEU A 78 -7.38 -5.67 -18.43
N PRO A 79 -8.07 -6.66 -19.00
CA PRO A 79 -8.45 -6.67 -20.40
C PRO A 79 -9.74 -5.88 -20.60
N MET A 80 -9.77 -5.05 -21.64
CA MET A 80 -10.96 -4.37 -22.11
C MET A 80 -11.08 -4.58 -23.63
N LEU A 81 -12.30 -4.77 -24.12
CA LEU A 81 -12.59 -4.89 -25.54
C LEU A 81 -13.50 -3.73 -25.95
N ILE A 82 -13.13 -3.08 -27.03
CA ILE A 82 -13.96 -2.05 -27.68
C ILE A 82 -14.34 -2.56 -29.08
N ASP A 83 -15.62 -2.63 -29.37
CA ASP A 83 -16.10 -2.99 -30.70
C ASP A 83 -15.65 -1.93 -31.74
N ARG A 84 -15.31 -2.37 -32.94
CA ARG A 84 -14.90 -1.45 -34.03
C ARG A 84 -16.01 -0.51 -34.45
N ALA A 85 -17.26 -0.95 -34.37
CA ALA A 85 -18.40 -0.09 -34.68
C ALA A 85 -18.53 1.06 -33.66
N ASP A 86 -18.36 0.73 -32.36
CA ASP A 86 -18.36 1.72 -31.28
C ASP A 86 -17.15 2.66 -31.36
N LEU A 87 -15.99 2.13 -31.75
CA LEU A 87 -14.78 2.94 -31.93
C LEU A 87 -14.94 3.95 -33.07
N ALA A 88 -15.60 3.57 -34.16
CA ALA A 88 -15.86 4.47 -35.27
C ALA A 88 -16.85 5.59 -34.94
N GLN A 89 -17.69 5.37 -33.96
CA GLN A 89 -18.69 6.31 -33.47
C GLN A 89 -18.23 7.10 -32.24
N SER A 90 -17.16 6.66 -31.55
CA SER A 90 -16.64 7.33 -30.38
C SER A 90 -15.60 8.39 -30.74
N THR A 91 -15.58 9.47 -29.97
CA THR A 91 -14.58 10.53 -30.11
C THR A 91 -13.22 10.04 -29.56
N TYR A 92 -12.13 10.34 -30.25
CA TYR A 92 -10.75 9.88 -29.94
C TYR A 92 -10.27 10.19 -28.50
N ALA A 93 -10.87 11.17 -27.84
CA ALA A 93 -10.57 11.53 -26.44
C ALA A 93 -10.81 10.38 -25.43
N ASN A 94 -11.73 9.46 -25.74
CA ASN A 94 -12.10 8.38 -24.83
C ASN A 94 -10.99 7.34 -24.59
N GLN A 95 -10.03 7.19 -25.50
CA GLN A 95 -8.96 6.20 -25.36
C GLN A 95 -7.94 6.58 -24.27
N MET A 96 -7.62 7.87 -24.14
CA MET A 96 -6.72 8.34 -23.09
C MET A 96 -7.36 8.26 -21.70
N ASP A 97 -8.66 8.52 -21.62
CA ASP A 97 -9.42 8.41 -20.37
C ASP A 97 -9.53 6.93 -19.92
N LEU A 98 -9.68 6.00 -20.87
CA LEU A 98 -9.67 4.57 -20.61
C LEU A 98 -8.30 4.07 -20.11
N ALA A 99 -7.21 4.57 -20.67
CA ALA A 99 -5.86 4.23 -20.21
C ALA A 99 -5.61 4.70 -18.77
N LYS A 100 -6.04 5.91 -18.43
CA LYS A 100 -5.98 6.43 -17.05
C LYS A 100 -6.81 5.57 -16.11
N LEU A 101 -8.04 5.24 -16.49
CA LEU A 101 -8.93 4.36 -15.71
C LEU A 101 -8.28 3.00 -15.42
N GLN A 102 -7.63 2.39 -16.42
CA GLN A 102 -6.94 1.12 -16.24
C GLN A 102 -5.75 1.24 -15.28
N GLY A 103 -4.97 2.32 -15.40
CA GLY A 103 -3.85 2.60 -14.50
C GLY A 103 -4.30 2.74 -13.05
N ASP A 104 -5.34 3.52 -12.81
CA ASP A 104 -5.90 3.73 -11.46
C ASP A 104 -6.44 2.43 -10.85
N LEU A 105 -7.11 1.59 -11.65
CA LEU A 105 -7.62 0.29 -11.21
C LEU A 105 -6.50 -0.69 -10.85
N LEU A 106 -5.42 -0.72 -11.63
CA LEU A 106 -4.27 -1.57 -11.34
C LEU A 106 -3.53 -1.09 -10.08
N ASP A 107 -3.34 0.21 -9.91
CA ASP A 107 -2.74 0.79 -8.71
C ASP A 107 -3.58 0.49 -7.45
N GLU A 108 -4.90 0.59 -7.50
CA GLU A 108 -5.78 0.17 -6.42
C GLU A 108 -5.70 -1.34 -6.14
N SER A 109 -5.49 -2.16 -7.16
CA SER A 109 -5.30 -3.60 -6.99
C SER A 109 -4.00 -3.94 -6.25
N ILE A 110 -2.94 -3.13 -6.45
CA ILE A 110 -1.68 -3.22 -5.70
C ILE A 110 -1.91 -2.84 -4.24
N GLU A 111 -2.68 -1.78 -3.97
CA GLU A 111 -3.03 -1.38 -2.59
C GLU A 111 -3.77 -2.50 -1.85
N THR A 112 -4.77 -3.10 -2.50
CA THR A 112 -5.51 -4.24 -1.94
C THR A 112 -4.59 -5.45 -1.68
N ALA A 113 -3.65 -5.73 -2.60
CA ALA A 113 -2.69 -6.80 -2.41
C ALA A 113 -1.71 -6.51 -1.28
N MET A 114 -1.30 -5.24 -1.08
CA MET A 114 -0.47 -4.83 0.05
C MET A 114 -1.15 -5.17 1.38
N MET A 115 -2.41 -4.80 1.55
CA MET A 115 -3.16 -5.04 2.78
C MET A 115 -3.44 -6.53 3.01
N ALA A 116 -3.50 -7.34 1.96
CA ALA A 116 -3.67 -8.79 2.07
C ALA A 116 -2.42 -9.54 2.59
N GLU A 117 -1.24 -8.90 2.56
CA GLU A 117 0.03 -9.50 3.00
C GLU A 117 0.26 -9.39 4.52
N HIS A 118 -0.79 -9.13 5.30
CA HIS A 118 -0.73 -8.97 6.77
C HIS A 118 -0.07 -10.15 7.49
N ALA A 119 -0.12 -11.36 6.93
CA ALA A 119 0.54 -12.54 7.50
C ALA A 119 2.08 -12.43 7.55
N GLN A 120 2.69 -11.50 6.80
CA GLN A 120 4.12 -11.24 6.83
C GLN A 120 4.53 -10.26 7.95
N TRP A 121 3.58 -9.68 8.67
CA TRP A 121 3.82 -8.67 9.70
C TRP A 121 3.70 -9.25 11.10
N THR A 122 4.28 -8.57 12.07
CA THR A 122 4.19 -8.96 13.48
C THR A 122 2.85 -8.54 14.08
N ASN A 123 2.11 -9.47 14.67
CA ASN A 123 0.81 -9.18 15.26
C ASN A 123 0.92 -8.27 16.47
N LEU A 124 0.05 -7.26 16.53
CA LEU A 124 -0.22 -6.41 17.68
C LEU A 124 -1.72 -6.43 18.01
N GLY A 125 -2.03 -6.51 19.30
CA GLY A 125 -3.41 -6.53 19.76
C GLY A 125 -3.54 -6.34 21.27
N ASP A 126 -4.67 -6.74 21.82
CA ASP A 126 -4.91 -6.70 23.26
C ASP A 126 -4.14 -7.82 23.96
N THR A 127 -3.36 -7.47 24.99
CA THR A 127 -2.59 -8.41 25.83
C THR A 127 -3.44 -9.11 26.89
N GLY A 128 -4.75 -8.85 26.93
CA GLY A 128 -5.67 -9.37 27.95
C GLY A 128 -5.70 -8.57 29.27
N THR A 129 -4.88 -7.52 29.37
CA THR A 129 -4.86 -6.59 30.51
C THR A 129 -5.41 -5.20 30.15
N GLY A 130 -6.04 -5.07 28.99
CA GLY A 130 -6.46 -3.80 28.42
C GLY A 130 -5.32 -2.94 27.89
N ALA A 131 -4.11 -3.51 27.79
CA ALA A 131 -2.95 -2.84 27.23
C ALA A 131 -2.70 -3.30 25.79
N PHE A 132 -2.30 -2.37 24.91
CA PHE A 132 -1.90 -2.69 23.55
C PHE A 132 -0.45 -3.20 23.52
N GLY A 133 -0.21 -4.31 22.83
CA GLY A 133 1.11 -4.91 22.75
C GLY A 133 1.24 -6.05 21.75
N LEU A 134 2.30 -6.86 21.89
CA LEU A 134 2.57 -8.04 21.05
C LEU A 134 1.58 -9.17 21.38
N ALA A 135 0.39 -9.10 20.84
CA ALA A 135 -0.66 -10.11 20.97
C ALA A 135 -1.48 -10.20 19.69
N SER A 136 -2.18 -11.32 19.52
CA SER A 136 -3.05 -11.56 18.36
C SER A 136 -4.53 -11.33 18.66
N THR A 137 -4.89 -11.02 19.91
CA THR A 137 -6.28 -10.73 20.28
C THR A 137 -6.71 -9.38 19.69
N ALA A 138 -7.84 -9.39 19.00
CA ALA A 138 -8.34 -8.17 18.35
C ALA A 138 -8.75 -7.12 19.40
N ILE A 139 -8.47 -5.85 19.10
CA ILE A 139 -8.87 -4.71 19.91
C ILE A 139 -9.99 -3.94 19.22
N THR A 140 -10.97 -3.48 19.98
CA THR A 140 -11.98 -2.55 19.47
C THR A 140 -11.42 -1.13 19.51
N VAL A 141 -11.25 -0.51 18.34
CA VAL A 141 -10.75 0.87 18.24
C VAL A 141 -11.83 1.83 18.75
N GLY A 142 -11.44 2.77 19.57
CA GLY A 142 -12.33 3.80 20.11
C GLY A 142 -11.58 5.05 20.54
N THR A 143 -12.29 6.15 20.74
CA THR A 143 -11.72 7.43 21.19
C THR A 143 -10.93 7.34 22.49
N ASN A 144 -11.21 6.34 23.33
CA ASN A 144 -10.54 6.17 24.64
C ASN A 144 -9.21 5.42 24.56
N ASN A 145 -8.90 4.75 23.45
CA ASN A 145 -7.71 3.90 23.34
C ASN A 145 -6.88 4.12 22.07
N ILE A 146 -7.29 5.02 21.19
CA ILE A 146 -6.61 5.25 19.92
C ILE A 146 -5.18 5.79 20.14
N ASP A 147 -4.97 6.61 21.14
CA ASP A 147 -3.65 7.11 21.54
C ASP A 147 -2.77 6.01 22.14
N ASP A 148 -3.36 5.05 22.87
CA ASP A 148 -2.66 3.86 23.37
C ASP A 148 -2.17 2.97 22.23
N ILE A 149 -2.95 2.80 21.16
CA ILE A 149 -2.55 2.08 19.96
C ILE A 149 -1.33 2.76 19.32
N ILE A 150 -1.36 4.07 19.13
CA ILE A 150 -0.26 4.85 18.55
C ILE A 150 1.01 4.73 19.41
N ARG A 151 0.87 4.90 20.72
CA ARG A 151 1.99 4.73 21.66
C ARG A 151 2.52 3.30 21.67
N GLY A 152 1.63 2.32 21.57
CA GLY A 152 1.96 0.90 21.50
C GLY A 152 2.80 0.55 20.28
N VAL A 153 2.43 1.05 19.09
CA VAL A 153 3.22 0.89 17.86
C VAL A 153 4.62 1.47 18.03
N LYS A 154 4.74 2.69 18.55
CA LYS A 154 6.06 3.32 18.79
C LYS A 154 6.91 2.52 19.77
N THR A 155 6.27 2.01 20.83
CA THR A 155 6.95 1.19 21.84
C THR A 155 7.41 -0.14 21.25
N ALA A 156 6.59 -0.77 20.41
CA ALA A 156 6.96 -2.01 19.74
C ALA A 156 8.14 -1.80 18.76
N ILE A 157 8.15 -0.69 18.00
CA ILE A 157 9.29 -0.33 17.15
C ILE A 157 10.59 -0.18 17.98
N ARG A 158 10.51 0.50 19.14
CA ARG A 158 11.67 0.69 20.02
C ARG A 158 12.16 -0.64 20.60
N LYS A 159 11.25 -1.50 21.06
CA LYS A 159 11.59 -2.85 21.57
C LYS A 159 12.26 -3.72 20.50
N ALA A 160 11.94 -3.51 19.24
CA ALA A 160 12.56 -4.18 18.10
C ALA A 160 13.85 -3.50 17.61
N ASN A 161 14.44 -2.58 18.40
CA ASN A 161 15.62 -1.79 18.04
C ASN A 161 15.46 -0.94 16.76
N GLY A 162 14.21 -0.62 16.39
CA GLY A 162 13.87 0.13 15.19
C GLY A 162 13.90 1.66 15.35
N GLU A 163 14.26 2.21 16.51
CA GLU A 163 14.18 3.64 16.81
C GLU A 163 15.01 4.50 15.85
N SER A 164 16.22 4.06 15.52
CA SER A 164 17.08 4.77 14.55
C SER A 164 16.43 4.84 13.16
N MET A 165 15.76 3.77 12.72
CA MET A 165 15.04 3.76 11.45
C MET A 165 13.78 4.64 11.52
N MET A 166 13.02 4.57 12.62
CA MET A 166 11.85 5.40 12.86
C MET A 166 12.21 6.88 12.81
N ASN A 167 13.31 7.31 13.45
CA ASN A 167 13.74 8.69 13.45
C ASN A 167 14.18 9.21 12.06
N ARG A 168 14.72 8.34 11.22
CA ARG A 168 15.16 8.71 9.87
C ARG A 168 14.06 8.70 8.83
N LYS A 169 13.16 7.71 8.90
CA LYS A 169 12.15 7.46 7.87
C LYS A 169 10.74 7.86 8.30
N GLY A 170 10.49 7.91 9.60
CA GLY A 170 9.16 8.11 10.18
C GLY A 170 8.39 6.80 10.36
N ALA A 171 7.51 6.79 11.35
CA ALA A 171 6.53 5.71 11.53
C ALA A 171 5.22 6.07 10.81
N PHE A 172 4.44 5.05 10.48
CA PHE A 172 3.13 5.21 9.88
C PHE A 172 2.12 4.20 10.47
N ILE A 173 0.83 4.55 10.34
CA ILE A 173 -0.31 3.65 10.57
C ILE A 173 -1.30 3.91 9.45
N ILE A 174 -1.83 2.83 8.85
CA ILE A 174 -2.92 2.90 7.87
C ILE A 174 -4.20 2.41 8.57
N TRP A 175 -5.18 3.28 8.64
CA TRP A 175 -6.45 3.08 9.32
C TRP A 175 -7.58 2.74 8.35
N ARG A 176 -8.65 2.14 8.87
CA ARG A 176 -9.94 2.16 8.20
C ARG A 176 -10.51 3.60 8.25
N PRO A 177 -11.36 4.02 7.32
CA PRO A 177 -11.96 5.35 7.35
C PRO A 177 -12.67 5.67 8.67
N GLU A 178 -13.37 4.69 9.24
CA GLU A 178 -14.10 4.81 10.52
C GLU A 178 -13.15 5.04 11.70
N ASP A 179 -12.03 4.32 11.73
CA ASP A 179 -11.03 4.47 12.80
C ASP A 179 -10.26 5.79 12.67
N PHE A 180 -10.09 6.26 11.44
CA PHE A 180 -9.46 7.56 11.17
C PHE A 180 -10.34 8.72 11.66
N GLU A 181 -11.65 8.62 11.49
CA GLU A 181 -12.63 9.58 12.05
C GLU A 181 -12.54 9.62 13.58
N LEU A 182 -12.37 8.47 14.25
CA LEU A 182 -12.18 8.41 15.70
C LEU A 182 -10.88 9.10 16.14
N LEU A 183 -9.81 9.03 15.33
CA LEU A 183 -8.58 9.76 15.60
C LEU A 183 -8.79 11.28 15.52
N GLU A 184 -9.46 11.75 14.49
CA GLU A 184 -9.78 13.17 14.32
C GLU A 184 -10.68 13.69 15.45
N ALA A 185 -11.67 12.89 15.87
CA ALA A 185 -12.54 13.21 17.00
C ALA A 185 -11.77 13.26 18.33
N PHE A 186 -10.82 12.36 18.54
CA PHE A 186 -9.95 12.36 19.71
C PHE A 186 -9.06 13.61 19.77
N GLU A 187 -8.46 13.99 18.66
CA GLU A 187 -7.64 15.21 18.58
C GLU A 187 -8.45 16.46 18.84
N GLN A 188 -9.63 16.56 18.26
CA GLN A 188 -10.54 17.68 18.49
C GLN A 188 -10.96 17.78 19.97
N ALA A 189 -11.29 16.68 20.61
CA ALA A 189 -11.71 16.65 22.01
C ALA A 189 -10.59 17.07 22.98
N ASN A 190 -9.33 16.78 22.63
CA ASN A 190 -8.17 17.11 23.47
C ASN A 190 -7.51 18.46 23.12
N GLY A 191 -8.10 19.23 22.22
CA GLY A 191 -7.62 20.57 21.85
C GLY A 191 -6.24 20.59 21.17
N TYR A 192 -5.86 19.48 20.55
CA TYR A 192 -4.63 19.41 19.76
C TYR A 192 -4.86 20.13 18.43
N ASN A 193 -4.35 21.36 18.31
CA ASN A 193 -4.50 22.23 17.13
C ASN A 193 -3.72 21.79 15.89
N THR A 194 -3.42 20.53 15.73
CA THR A 194 -2.90 19.98 14.46
C THR A 194 -3.93 20.09 13.33
N ALA A 195 -5.21 20.16 13.68
CA ALA A 195 -6.30 20.39 12.74
C ALA A 195 -6.18 21.74 12.00
N ASP A 196 -5.66 22.80 12.63
CA ASP A 196 -5.55 24.11 11.98
C ASP A 196 -4.54 24.11 10.83
N THR A 197 -3.44 23.38 10.96
CA THR A 197 -2.43 23.27 9.90
C THR A 197 -2.91 22.39 8.74
N ALA A 198 -3.66 21.33 9.03
CA ALA A 198 -4.23 20.44 8.03
C ALA A 198 -5.41 21.09 7.30
N LEU A 199 -6.28 21.80 8.00
CA LEU A 199 -7.39 22.59 7.44
C LEU A 199 -6.91 23.72 6.54
N LEU A 200 -5.82 24.41 6.93
CA LEU A 200 -5.21 25.49 6.13
C LEU A 200 -4.44 24.98 4.91
N ALA A 201 -3.86 23.78 4.99
CA ALA A 201 -3.02 23.25 3.92
C ALA A 201 -3.81 22.43 2.89
N GLY A 202 -5.04 21.98 3.18
CA GLY A 202 -5.84 21.12 2.33
C GLY A 202 -5.10 19.85 1.92
N THR A 203 -4.16 19.36 2.74
CA THR A 203 -3.20 18.35 2.34
C THR A 203 -3.71 16.94 2.59
N THR A 204 -3.79 16.20 1.52
CA THR A 204 -3.90 14.74 1.47
C THR A 204 -2.60 14.00 1.84
N GLN A 205 -1.60 14.67 2.41
CA GLN A 205 -0.25 14.11 2.61
C GLN A 205 -0.05 13.28 3.88
N GLY A 206 -1.10 12.70 4.42
CA GLY A 206 -1.01 11.91 5.66
C GLY A 206 -0.94 12.82 6.89
N HIS A 207 -1.89 12.62 7.78
CA HIS A 207 -1.98 13.36 9.02
C HIS A 207 -0.82 12.99 9.96
N LEU A 208 -0.12 13.97 10.55
CA LEU A 208 0.99 13.74 11.48
C LEU A 208 0.53 13.99 12.91
N TYR A 209 0.38 12.92 13.69
CA TYR A 209 0.06 13.00 15.10
C TYR A 209 1.01 12.14 15.94
N MET A 210 1.45 12.63 17.09
CA MET A 210 2.43 11.97 17.96
C MET A 210 3.73 11.52 17.27
N GLY A 211 4.12 12.16 16.15
CA GLY A 211 5.30 11.79 15.36
C GLY A 211 5.11 10.54 14.50
N VAL A 212 3.87 10.12 14.30
CA VAL A 212 3.45 9.04 13.40
C VAL A 212 2.61 9.63 12.27
N ARG A 213 2.79 9.17 11.05
CA ARG A 213 1.96 9.54 9.91
C ARG A 213 0.75 8.61 9.83
N HIS A 214 -0.43 9.19 9.79
CA HIS A 214 -1.68 8.47 9.71
C HIS A 214 -2.25 8.58 8.31
N PHE A 215 -2.61 7.46 7.73
CA PHE A 215 -3.26 7.34 6.44
C PHE A 215 -4.60 6.64 6.63
N SER A 216 -5.54 6.90 5.73
CA SER A 216 -6.81 6.18 5.67
C SER A 216 -6.91 5.45 4.33
N THR A 217 -7.38 4.22 4.33
CA THR A 217 -7.66 3.45 3.10
C THR A 217 -8.96 2.67 3.23
N ASN A 218 -9.72 2.62 2.14
CA ASN A 218 -10.89 1.74 2.02
C ASN A 218 -10.54 0.34 1.49
N LYS A 219 -9.26 0.08 1.17
CA LYS A 219 -8.75 -1.20 0.65
C LYS A 219 -8.16 -2.08 1.77
N TYR A 220 -8.62 -1.89 3.00
CA TYR A 220 -8.15 -2.68 4.14
C TYR A 220 -8.64 -4.14 4.09
N THR A 221 -7.91 -5.03 4.74
CA THR A 221 -8.38 -6.39 5.04
C THR A 221 -9.14 -6.37 6.36
N ALA A 222 -10.32 -6.98 6.41
CA ALA A 222 -11.15 -6.99 7.61
C ALA A 222 -10.39 -7.55 8.82
N GLY A 223 -10.40 -6.82 9.93
CA GLY A 223 -9.70 -7.19 11.15
C GLY A 223 -8.21 -6.85 11.19
N HIS A 224 -7.65 -6.20 10.16
CA HIS A 224 -6.21 -5.95 10.04
C HIS A 224 -5.93 -4.51 9.64
N LEU A 225 -5.03 -3.83 10.38
CA LEU A 225 -4.49 -2.53 10.01
C LEU A 225 -2.97 -2.63 9.90
N PHE A 226 -2.39 -1.84 9.00
CA PHE A 226 -0.96 -1.88 8.75
C PHE A 226 -0.24 -0.72 9.45
N ALA A 227 0.79 -1.06 10.23
CA ALA A 227 1.63 -0.08 10.89
C ALA A 227 3.11 -0.45 10.78
N GLY A 228 3.99 0.53 10.91
CA GLY A 228 5.43 0.27 10.92
C GLY A 228 6.26 1.49 10.61
N VAL A 229 7.46 1.25 10.06
CA VAL A 229 8.40 2.29 9.61
C VAL A 229 8.31 2.43 8.10
N MET A 230 8.22 3.67 7.61
CA MET A 230 8.09 3.96 6.17
C MET A 230 9.28 3.42 5.37
N GLY A 231 9.00 2.90 4.17
CA GLY A 231 10.03 2.39 3.25
C GLY A 231 10.79 1.16 3.78
N THR A 232 10.14 0.34 4.61
CA THR A 232 10.70 -0.93 5.10
C THR A 232 10.00 -2.14 4.49
N PHE A 233 8.72 -2.03 4.19
CA PHE A 233 8.00 -3.04 3.41
C PHE A 233 8.39 -2.92 1.94
N HIS A 234 8.85 -3.99 1.33
CA HIS A 234 9.41 -3.96 -0.02
C HIS A 234 8.38 -4.39 -1.04
N LEU A 235 8.30 -3.64 -2.13
CA LEU A 235 7.50 -3.94 -3.31
C LEU A 235 8.42 -4.03 -4.52
N GLY A 236 8.58 -5.22 -5.06
CA GLY A 236 9.22 -5.44 -6.37
C GLY A 236 8.18 -5.36 -7.49
N ILE A 237 8.43 -4.54 -8.48
CA ILE A 237 7.57 -4.36 -9.65
C ILE A 237 8.37 -4.65 -10.91
N CYS A 238 7.77 -5.40 -11.84
CA CYS A 238 8.35 -5.61 -13.16
C CYS A 238 8.21 -4.34 -14.00
N LYS A 239 9.35 -3.70 -14.33
CA LYS A 239 9.38 -2.46 -15.09
C LYS A 239 8.81 -2.61 -16.52
N SER A 240 8.94 -3.79 -17.11
CA SER A 240 8.49 -4.03 -18.48
C SER A 240 6.97 -4.19 -18.60
N THR A 241 6.27 -4.40 -17.48
CA THR A 241 4.81 -4.58 -17.48
C THR A 241 4.07 -3.42 -16.84
N TYR A 242 4.67 -2.76 -15.85
CA TYR A 242 4.02 -1.65 -15.15
C TYR A 242 3.87 -0.41 -16.03
N GLY A 243 2.66 0.08 -16.14
CA GLY A 243 2.32 1.27 -16.93
C GLY A 243 2.34 1.04 -18.44
N GLN A 244 2.52 -0.20 -18.92
CA GLN A 244 2.40 -0.53 -20.32
C GLN A 244 0.97 -0.94 -20.67
N ILE A 245 0.49 -0.41 -21.77
CA ILE A 245 -0.79 -0.75 -22.38
C ILE A 245 -0.50 -1.45 -23.69
N VAL A 246 -0.99 -2.67 -23.81
CA VAL A 246 -0.91 -3.44 -25.06
C VAL A 246 -2.24 -3.29 -25.80
N ILE A 247 -2.17 -2.83 -27.03
CA ILE A 247 -3.33 -2.74 -27.91
C ILE A 247 -3.28 -3.95 -28.86
N ASP A 248 -4.27 -4.83 -28.72
CA ASP A 248 -4.45 -5.98 -29.58
C ASP A 248 -5.57 -5.69 -30.58
N GLN A 249 -5.23 -5.65 -31.85
CA GLN A 249 -6.18 -5.34 -32.92
C GLN A 249 -7.08 -6.52 -33.31
N GLU A 250 -6.69 -7.74 -32.93
CA GLU A 250 -7.45 -8.96 -33.19
C GLU A 250 -7.35 -9.93 -31.99
N PRO A 251 -8.04 -9.64 -30.87
CA PRO A 251 -7.95 -10.52 -29.71
C PRO A 251 -8.49 -11.92 -30.03
N ALA A 252 -7.60 -12.91 -29.93
CA ALA A 252 -7.84 -14.30 -30.31
C ALA A 252 -8.90 -15.03 -29.47
N THR A 253 -9.35 -14.45 -28.38
CA THR A 253 -10.27 -15.06 -27.42
C THR A 253 -11.72 -14.67 -27.61
N ASN A 254 -12.03 -13.90 -28.64
CA ASN A 254 -13.39 -13.50 -28.91
C ASN A 254 -14.15 -14.61 -29.67
N SER A 255 -14.80 -15.50 -28.91
CA SER A 255 -15.58 -16.63 -29.45
C SER A 255 -16.84 -16.25 -30.23
N GLY A 256 -17.03 -14.99 -30.53
CA GLY A 256 -18.24 -14.50 -31.19
C GLY A 256 -17.96 -13.48 -32.27
N ALA A 257 -17.22 -13.81 -33.34
CA ALA A 257 -17.18 -13.07 -34.61
C ALA A 257 -17.18 -11.52 -34.56
N VAL A 258 -16.86 -10.91 -33.42
CA VAL A 258 -16.86 -9.47 -33.23
C VAL A 258 -15.47 -8.94 -33.43
N SER A 259 -15.28 -8.15 -34.49
CA SER A 259 -14.04 -7.42 -34.71
C SER A 259 -13.96 -6.28 -33.71
N GLY A 260 -13.01 -6.34 -32.78
CA GLY A 260 -12.79 -5.33 -31.76
C GLY A 260 -11.32 -4.99 -31.57
N ILE A 261 -11.06 -3.94 -30.82
CA ILE A 261 -9.72 -3.60 -30.34
C ILE A 261 -9.65 -3.97 -28.87
N GLY A 262 -8.73 -4.90 -28.54
CA GLY A 262 -8.40 -5.24 -27.16
C GLY A 262 -7.41 -4.24 -26.58
N ILE A 263 -7.69 -3.69 -25.42
CA ILE A 263 -6.77 -2.88 -24.63
C ILE A 263 -6.46 -3.65 -23.36
N VAL A 264 -5.20 -4.03 -23.19
CA VAL A 264 -4.77 -4.86 -22.07
C VAL A 264 -3.69 -4.12 -21.27
N SER A 265 -3.97 -3.87 -20.02
CA SER A 265 -2.97 -3.38 -19.05
C SER A 265 -2.61 -4.50 -18.09
N ARG A 266 -1.32 -4.58 -17.73
CA ARG A 266 -0.79 -5.63 -16.84
C ARG A 266 0.21 -5.02 -15.88
N VAL A 267 0.26 -5.59 -14.67
CA VAL A 267 1.32 -5.33 -13.70
C VAL A 267 1.73 -6.64 -13.04
N ASP A 268 3.05 -6.88 -12.99
CA ASP A 268 3.65 -8.00 -12.28
C ASP A 268 4.41 -7.46 -11.09
N PHE A 269 4.11 -7.97 -9.89
CA PHE A 269 4.68 -7.48 -8.66
C PHE A 269 4.73 -8.55 -7.56
N LYS A 270 5.43 -8.23 -6.47
CA LYS A 270 5.39 -9.00 -5.21
C LYS A 270 5.79 -8.12 -4.04
N PHE A 271 5.11 -8.33 -2.91
CA PHE A 271 5.48 -7.75 -1.62
C PHE A 271 6.35 -8.69 -0.80
N LYS A 272 7.26 -8.13 -0.03
CA LYS A 272 8.11 -8.89 0.90
C LYS A 272 8.49 -8.06 2.11
N ALA A 273 8.24 -8.63 3.30
CA ALA A 273 8.86 -8.18 4.54
C ALA A 273 10.19 -8.93 4.71
N TRP A 274 11.31 -8.21 4.62
CA TRP A 274 12.63 -8.81 4.81
C TRP A 274 12.88 -9.17 6.28
N ASN A 275 13.59 -10.25 6.56
CA ASN A 275 13.82 -10.76 7.92
C ASN A 275 14.33 -9.70 8.90
N LYS A 276 15.22 -8.80 8.47
CA LYS A 276 15.79 -7.73 9.31
C LYS A 276 14.79 -6.60 9.64
N VAL A 277 13.72 -6.45 8.85
CA VAL A 277 12.74 -5.37 9.04
C VAL A 277 11.35 -5.88 9.47
N THR A 278 11.07 -7.16 9.35
CA THR A 278 9.82 -7.77 9.83
C THR A 278 9.48 -7.39 11.28
N PRO A 279 10.45 -7.30 12.23
CA PRO A 279 10.14 -6.93 13.61
C PRO A 279 9.63 -5.49 13.80
N ILE A 280 9.70 -4.62 12.78
CA ILE A 280 9.23 -3.23 12.80
C ILE A 280 8.06 -2.98 11.84
N LEU A 281 7.47 -4.05 11.32
CA LEU A 281 6.23 -4.06 10.54
C LEU A 281 5.16 -4.79 11.32
N PHE A 282 4.01 -4.17 11.49
CA PHE A 282 2.98 -4.66 12.39
C PHE A 282 1.63 -4.79 11.72
N ASP A 283 0.98 -5.90 12.05
CA ASP A 283 -0.43 -6.13 11.83
C ASP A 283 -1.18 -5.80 13.13
N ILE A 284 -1.97 -4.73 13.13
CA ILE A 284 -2.81 -4.37 14.26
C ILE A 284 -4.14 -5.11 14.11
N ASN A 285 -4.37 -6.07 15.02
CA ASN A 285 -5.61 -6.84 15.00
C ASN A 285 -6.74 -6.00 15.61
N VAL A 286 -7.80 -5.76 14.84
CA VAL A 286 -8.97 -4.96 15.22
C VAL A 286 -10.27 -5.72 14.99
N THR A 287 -11.30 -5.38 15.76
CA THR A 287 -12.65 -5.93 15.59
C THR A 287 -13.51 -5.08 14.68
#